data_f63a766f42b5b5d5f9e3ba742306c70b
#
_entry.id   f63a766f42b5b5d5f9e3ba742306c70b
#
_cell.length_a   1.000
_cell.length_b   1.000
_cell.length_c   1.000
_cell.angle_alpha   90.00
_cell.angle_beta   90.00
_cell.angle_gamma   90.00
#
_symmetry.space_group_name_H-M   'P 1'
#
loop_
_entity.id
_entity.type
_entity.pdbx_description
1 polymer ?
#
loop_
_entity_poly.entity_id
_entity_poly.type
_entity_poly.pdbx_seq_one_letter_code
_entity_poly.pdbx_strand_id
1 'polypeptide(L)'
;DELELLRLALGQLLEQLGVHHKLLLPNAHGDETEDAEAIEAVLASEAPPAYVERVTGLKLDAAVARRARRGLPDAPILCSDTTVALGRTIYGKPDDAAHAERMLGELAGHKHRVLTAVALQWGSKRLTALSVSRVTFSKLTPEQIAAYVATGEPLGKAGAYGIQGRAAAFIPQLSGSYSGIMGLPLYETAQLLRAVGFGV
;
A
#
# COMPACT_ATOMS: atom_id res chain seq x y z
N ASP A 1 -11.47 -6.38 11.57
CA ASP A 1 -10.93 -6.80 10.29
C ASP A 1 -9.75 -5.87 9.94
N GLU A 2 -8.55 -6.44 9.68
CA GLU A 2 -7.32 -5.66 9.43
C GLU A 2 -7.41 -4.79 8.18
N LEU A 3 -8.14 -5.24 7.15
CA LEU A 3 -8.41 -4.45 5.96
C LEU A 3 -9.23 -3.20 6.30
N GLU A 4 -10.08 -3.27 7.27
CA GLU A 4 -10.88 -2.13 7.74
C GLU A 4 -10.01 -1.13 8.50
N LEU A 5 -9.08 -1.60 9.33
CA LEU A 5 -8.10 -0.73 10.01
C LEU A 5 -7.17 -0.01 9.03
N LEU A 6 -6.69 -0.69 7.99
CA LEU A 6 -5.89 -0.07 6.94
C LEU A 6 -6.69 0.98 6.16
N ARG A 7 -7.94 0.68 5.83
CA ARG A 7 -8.86 1.62 5.14
C ARG A 7 -9.15 2.85 5.99
N LEU A 8 -9.36 2.66 7.30
CA LEU A 8 -9.53 3.77 8.24
C LEU A 8 -8.28 4.64 8.31
N ALA A 9 -7.09 4.04 8.37
CA ALA A 9 -5.83 4.77 8.38
C ALA A 9 -5.61 5.59 7.10
N LEU A 10 -5.89 5.02 5.92
CA LEU A 10 -5.78 5.75 4.65
C LEU A 10 -6.84 6.86 4.54
N GLY A 11 -8.04 6.61 5.04
CA GLY A 11 -9.10 7.63 5.15
C GLY A 11 -8.68 8.81 6.02
N GLN A 12 -8.13 8.54 7.20
CA GLN A 12 -7.62 9.57 8.10
C GLN A 12 -6.50 10.41 7.45
N LEU A 13 -5.64 9.81 6.62
CA LEU A 13 -4.62 10.53 5.88
C LEU A 13 -5.23 11.50 4.85
N LEU A 14 -6.30 11.12 4.15
CA LEU A 14 -7.03 12.02 3.25
C LEU A 14 -7.73 13.16 4.01
N GLU A 15 -8.29 12.87 5.18
CA GLU A 15 -8.90 13.90 6.04
C GLU A 15 -7.88 14.95 6.51
N GLN A 16 -6.60 14.58 6.72
CA GLN A 16 -5.53 15.54 7.00
C GLN A 16 -5.30 16.53 5.86
N LEU A 17 -5.62 16.17 4.62
CA LEU A 17 -5.62 17.06 3.46
C LEU A 17 -6.93 17.85 3.31
N GLY A 18 -7.89 17.71 4.22
CA GLY A 18 -9.22 18.29 4.10
C GLY A 18 -10.09 17.64 3.02
N VAL A 19 -9.76 16.43 2.57
CA VAL A 19 -10.47 15.73 1.51
C VAL A 19 -11.55 14.82 2.09
N HIS A 20 -12.80 15.13 1.81
CA HIS A 20 -13.91 14.22 2.05
C HIS A 20 -13.88 13.09 1.00
N HIS A 21 -13.93 11.86 1.46
CA HIS A 21 -13.82 10.69 0.62
C HIS A 21 -14.90 9.65 0.90
N LYS A 22 -15.12 8.75 -0.05
CA LYS A 22 -15.92 7.53 0.13
C LYS A 22 -15.12 6.34 -0.37
N LEU A 23 -15.22 5.22 0.34
CA LEU A 23 -14.56 3.99 -0.06
C LEU A 23 -15.35 3.32 -1.19
N LEU A 24 -14.66 3.03 -2.29
CA LEU A 24 -15.19 2.29 -3.42
C LEU A 24 -14.60 0.87 -3.38
N LEU A 25 -15.20 0.02 -2.53
CA LEU A 25 -14.69 -1.32 -2.27
C LEU A 25 -15.04 -2.31 -3.38
N PRO A 26 -14.14 -3.23 -3.74
CA PRO A 26 -14.48 -4.42 -4.54
C PRO A 26 -15.47 -5.29 -3.75
N ASN A 27 -16.24 -6.10 -4.46
CA ASN A 27 -17.16 -7.11 -3.90
C ASN A 27 -18.20 -6.62 -2.87
N ALA A 28 -18.37 -5.30 -2.70
CA ALA A 28 -19.50 -4.75 -1.98
C ALA A 28 -20.72 -4.73 -2.93
N HIS A 29 -21.87 -5.15 -2.49
CA HIS A 29 -23.14 -5.17 -3.24
C HIS A 29 -23.35 -6.32 -4.25
N GLY A 30 -22.66 -7.46 -4.11
CA GLY A 30 -22.88 -8.62 -4.98
C GLY A 30 -22.35 -8.47 -6.41
N ASP A 31 -21.43 -7.54 -6.62
CA ASP A 31 -20.69 -7.41 -7.88
C ASP A 31 -19.85 -8.67 -8.17
N GLU A 32 -19.48 -8.86 -9.44
CA GLU A 32 -18.52 -9.88 -9.84
C GLU A 32 -17.22 -9.73 -9.02
N THR A 33 -16.67 -10.86 -8.58
CA THR A 33 -15.41 -10.89 -7.85
C THR A 33 -14.29 -10.39 -8.75
N GLU A 34 -13.65 -9.29 -8.34
CA GLU A 34 -12.40 -8.87 -8.96
C GLU A 34 -11.29 -9.79 -8.46
N ASP A 35 -10.51 -10.34 -9.38
CA ASP A 35 -9.39 -11.21 -9.06
C ASP A 35 -8.20 -10.37 -8.56
N ALA A 36 -8.20 -10.11 -7.26
CA ALA A 36 -7.13 -9.35 -6.61
C ALA A 36 -5.78 -10.08 -6.69
N GLU A 37 -5.77 -11.41 -6.68
CA GLU A 37 -4.54 -12.20 -6.77
C GLU A 37 -3.91 -12.07 -8.15
N ALA A 38 -4.70 -12.12 -9.23
CA ALA A 38 -4.22 -11.89 -10.57
C ALA A 38 -3.65 -10.47 -10.77
N ILE A 39 -4.27 -9.45 -10.14
CA ILE A 39 -3.77 -8.07 -10.17
C ILE A 39 -2.42 -7.96 -9.47
N GLU A 40 -2.25 -8.59 -8.31
CA GLU A 40 -1.06 -8.51 -7.47
C GLU A 40 0.04 -9.51 -7.84
N ALA A 41 -0.17 -10.38 -8.82
CA ALA A 41 0.85 -11.33 -9.27
C ALA A 41 2.11 -10.62 -9.80
N VAL A 42 3.29 -11.04 -9.32
CA VAL A 42 4.58 -10.52 -9.79
C VAL A 42 4.92 -11.13 -11.15
N LEU A 43 5.22 -10.30 -12.14
CA LEU A 43 5.62 -10.78 -13.46
C LEU A 43 7.11 -11.16 -13.48
N ALA A 44 7.48 -12.06 -14.39
CA ALA A 44 8.87 -12.50 -14.53
C ALA A 44 9.82 -11.31 -14.72
N SER A 45 10.88 -11.24 -13.92
CA SER A 45 11.91 -10.20 -13.96
C SER A 45 11.43 -8.77 -13.70
N GLU A 46 10.20 -8.58 -13.24
CA GLU A 46 9.62 -7.26 -12.96
C GLU A 46 10.39 -6.54 -11.85
N ALA A 47 10.75 -5.29 -12.09
CA ALA A 47 11.40 -4.47 -11.08
C ALA A 47 10.38 -3.92 -10.06
N PRO A 48 10.73 -3.78 -8.77
CA PRO A 48 9.77 -3.31 -7.75
C PRO A 48 9.04 -2.00 -8.07
N PRO A 49 9.67 -0.96 -8.68
CA PRO A 49 8.93 0.23 -9.10
C PRO A 49 7.87 -0.07 -10.16
N ALA A 50 8.24 -0.83 -11.20
CA ALA A 50 7.33 -1.19 -12.29
C ALA A 50 6.15 -2.02 -11.77
N TYR A 51 6.42 -2.96 -10.86
CA TYR A 51 5.40 -3.77 -10.19
C TYR A 51 4.35 -2.90 -9.49
N VAL A 52 4.78 -2.04 -8.56
CA VAL A 52 3.83 -1.26 -7.75
C VAL A 52 3.05 -0.25 -8.59
N GLU A 53 3.67 0.34 -9.62
CA GLU A 53 2.98 1.24 -10.56
C GLU A 53 1.95 0.50 -11.40
N ARG A 54 2.30 -0.69 -11.93
CA ARG A 54 1.38 -1.54 -12.68
C ARG A 54 0.18 -1.98 -11.84
N VAL A 55 0.43 -2.51 -10.65
CA VAL A 55 -0.63 -2.96 -9.74
C VAL A 55 -1.57 -1.79 -9.39
N THR A 56 -1.02 -0.62 -9.06
CA THR A 56 -1.82 0.57 -8.77
C THR A 56 -2.66 0.98 -9.98
N GLY A 57 -2.10 0.93 -11.18
CA GLY A 57 -2.83 1.21 -12.42
C GLY A 57 -3.99 0.24 -12.66
N LEU A 58 -3.77 -1.05 -12.50
CA LEU A 58 -4.82 -2.08 -12.63
C LEU A 58 -5.94 -1.92 -11.58
N LYS A 59 -5.57 -1.60 -10.32
CA LYS A 59 -6.55 -1.27 -9.28
C LYS A 59 -7.38 -0.04 -9.63
N LEU A 60 -6.77 0.97 -10.23
CA LEU A 60 -7.49 2.16 -10.71
C LEU A 60 -8.45 1.81 -11.85
N ASP A 61 -8.02 1.01 -12.84
CA ASP A 61 -8.89 0.56 -13.93
C ASP A 61 -10.11 -0.20 -13.41
N ALA A 62 -9.90 -1.12 -12.48
CA ALA A 62 -10.96 -1.86 -11.82
C ALA A 62 -11.93 -0.92 -11.05
N ALA A 63 -11.41 0.07 -10.34
CA ALA A 63 -12.22 1.03 -9.60
C ALA A 63 -13.05 1.94 -10.52
N VAL A 64 -12.47 2.39 -11.64
CA VAL A 64 -13.19 3.18 -12.66
C VAL A 64 -14.33 2.36 -13.25
N ALA A 65 -14.08 1.11 -13.63
CA ALA A 65 -15.10 0.21 -14.16
C ALA A 65 -16.21 -0.06 -13.12
N ARG A 66 -15.83 -0.26 -11.84
CA ARG A 66 -16.76 -0.48 -10.73
C ARG A 66 -17.66 0.73 -10.49
N ARG A 67 -17.12 1.95 -10.50
CA ARG A 67 -17.91 3.17 -10.39
C ARG A 67 -18.97 3.23 -11.50
N ALA A 68 -18.56 2.96 -12.75
CA ALA A 68 -19.45 3.00 -13.91
C ALA A 68 -20.56 1.94 -13.80
N ARG A 69 -20.22 0.68 -13.46
CA ARG A 69 -21.21 -0.41 -13.27
C ARG A 69 -22.24 -0.10 -12.20
N ARG A 70 -21.82 0.56 -11.11
CA ARG A 70 -22.70 0.91 -9.99
C ARG A 70 -23.47 2.20 -10.21
N GLY A 71 -23.33 2.88 -11.35
CA GLY A 71 -24.00 4.14 -11.65
C GLY A 71 -23.72 5.24 -10.63
N LEU A 72 -22.54 5.22 -10.01
CA LEU A 72 -22.19 6.21 -8.99
C LEU A 72 -21.85 7.57 -9.62
N PRO A 73 -22.09 8.68 -8.89
CA PRO A 73 -21.79 10.01 -9.37
C PRO A 73 -20.34 10.16 -9.85
N ASP A 74 -20.13 11.07 -10.79
CA ASP A 74 -18.78 11.38 -11.23
C ASP A 74 -17.97 12.04 -10.12
N ALA A 75 -16.82 11.46 -9.82
CA ALA A 75 -15.91 11.90 -8.78
C ALA A 75 -14.50 11.42 -9.12
N PRO A 76 -13.45 12.13 -8.65
CA PRO A 76 -12.09 11.61 -8.75
C PRO A 76 -11.95 10.26 -8.06
N ILE A 77 -11.24 9.33 -8.70
CA ILE A 77 -10.93 8.03 -8.13
C ILE A 77 -9.43 8.01 -7.84
N LEU A 78 -9.08 7.73 -6.58
CA LEU A 78 -7.72 7.59 -6.11
C LEU A 78 -7.49 6.15 -5.69
N CYS A 79 -6.41 5.55 -6.20
CA CYS A 79 -5.92 4.25 -5.77
C CYS A 79 -4.47 4.37 -5.32
N SER A 80 -4.09 3.56 -4.33
CA SER A 80 -2.71 3.44 -3.87
C SER A 80 -2.38 1.98 -3.64
N ASP A 81 -1.14 1.61 -3.93
CA ASP A 81 -0.59 0.30 -3.59
C ASP A 81 0.82 0.43 -3.04
N THR A 82 1.19 -0.50 -2.15
CA THR A 82 2.47 -0.46 -1.47
C THR A 82 3.15 -1.81 -1.56
N THR A 83 4.45 -1.78 -1.86
CA THR A 83 5.29 -2.97 -1.80
C THR A 83 6.59 -2.71 -1.05
N VAL A 84 7.13 -3.76 -0.43
CA VAL A 84 8.44 -3.75 0.22
C VAL A 84 9.44 -4.46 -0.68
N ALA A 85 10.68 -3.95 -0.78
CA ALA A 85 11.70 -4.57 -1.62
C ALA A 85 13.09 -4.51 -0.98
N LEU A 86 13.77 -5.65 -0.94
CA LEU A 86 15.19 -5.77 -0.59
C LEU A 86 15.96 -6.16 -1.87
N GLY A 87 16.81 -5.26 -2.34
CA GLY A 87 17.42 -5.45 -3.67
C GLY A 87 16.37 -5.49 -4.77
N ARG A 88 16.24 -6.63 -5.45
CA ARG A 88 15.22 -6.90 -6.48
C ARG A 88 14.06 -7.76 -5.98
N THR A 89 14.19 -8.35 -4.81
CA THR A 89 13.14 -9.19 -4.21
C THR A 89 11.98 -8.33 -3.75
N ILE A 90 10.78 -8.68 -4.17
CA ILE A 90 9.52 -8.04 -3.79
C ILE A 90 8.91 -8.86 -2.64
N TYR A 91 8.55 -8.19 -1.57
CA TYR A 91 7.87 -8.78 -0.42
C TYR A 91 6.42 -8.28 -0.41
N GLY A 92 5.53 -9.13 -0.86
CA GLY A 92 4.09 -8.92 -0.76
C GLY A 92 3.56 -9.17 0.66
N LYS A 93 2.29 -9.48 0.75
CA LYS A 93 1.65 -9.92 1.99
C LYS A 93 2.08 -11.36 2.30
N PRO A 94 2.38 -11.70 3.56
CA PRO A 94 2.65 -13.09 3.92
C PRO A 94 1.38 -13.93 3.82
N ASP A 95 1.52 -15.19 3.36
CA ASP A 95 0.41 -16.12 3.24
C ASP A 95 0.00 -16.69 4.61
N ASP A 96 0.98 -16.84 5.50
CA ASP A 96 0.83 -17.38 6.85
C ASP A 96 1.90 -16.86 7.82
N ALA A 97 1.83 -17.31 9.06
CA ALA A 97 2.78 -16.93 10.11
C ALA A 97 4.22 -17.37 9.78
N ALA A 98 4.41 -18.56 9.24
CA ALA A 98 5.74 -19.08 8.88
C ALA A 98 6.34 -18.29 7.72
N HIS A 99 5.52 -17.85 6.76
CA HIS A 99 5.96 -16.93 5.69
C HIS A 99 6.32 -15.55 6.24
N ALA A 100 5.55 -15.03 7.18
CA ALA A 100 5.86 -13.76 7.86
C ALA A 100 7.20 -13.83 8.61
N GLU A 101 7.48 -14.93 9.34
CA GLU A 101 8.76 -15.14 10.02
C GLU A 101 9.94 -15.15 9.06
N ARG A 102 9.82 -15.82 7.91
CA ARG A 102 10.88 -15.83 6.88
C ARG A 102 11.12 -14.43 6.33
N MET A 103 10.06 -13.71 5.94
CA MET A 103 10.17 -12.34 5.43
C MET A 103 10.87 -11.42 6.42
N LEU A 104 10.47 -11.45 7.69
CA LEU A 104 11.06 -10.63 8.75
C LEU A 104 12.52 -11.02 9.01
N GLY A 105 12.86 -12.30 8.96
CA GLY A 105 14.24 -12.78 9.07
C GLY A 105 15.13 -12.25 7.96
N GLU A 106 14.63 -12.18 6.72
CA GLU A 106 15.36 -11.63 5.58
C GLU A 106 15.52 -10.10 5.65
N LEU A 107 14.55 -9.40 6.23
CA LEU A 107 14.58 -7.94 6.40
C LEU A 107 15.40 -7.50 7.63
N ALA A 108 15.54 -8.38 8.64
CA ALA A 108 16.24 -8.08 9.89
C ALA A 108 17.70 -7.68 9.64
N GLY A 109 18.13 -6.56 10.23
CA GLY A 109 19.48 -6.01 10.06
C GLY A 109 19.74 -5.36 8.70
N HIS A 110 18.74 -5.24 7.83
CA HIS A 110 18.90 -4.69 6.49
C HIS A 110 18.15 -3.38 6.29
N LYS A 111 18.68 -2.58 5.35
CA LYS A 111 17.99 -1.42 4.79
C LYS A 111 17.23 -1.87 3.55
N HIS A 112 15.93 -1.70 3.56
CA HIS A 112 15.04 -2.05 2.45
C HIS A 112 14.21 -0.85 2.00
N ARG A 113 13.56 -0.96 0.85
CA ARG A 113 12.69 0.08 0.29
C ARG A 113 11.24 -0.25 0.55
N VAL A 114 10.46 0.80 0.81
CA VAL A 114 9.00 0.78 0.74
C VAL A 114 8.61 1.69 -0.41
N LEU A 115 7.94 1.12 -1.40
CA LEU A 115 7.51 1.81 -2.60
C LEU A 115 5.99 1.89 -2.58
N THR A 116 5.46 3.10 -2.65
CA THR A 116 4.03 3.33 -2.70
C THR A 116 3.69 4.15 -3.92
N ALA A 117 2.93 3.57 -4.84
CA ALA A 117 2.40 4.28 -5.98
C ALA A 117 0.99 4.79 -5.68
N VAL A 118 0.67 5.96 -6.19
CA VAL A 118 -0.68 6.52 -6.21
C VAL A 118 -1.08 6.82 -7.64
N ALA A 119 -2.34 6.55 -7.97
CA ALA A 119 -2.92 6.85 -9.26
C ALA A 119 -4.29 7.50 -9.08
N LEU A 120 -4.54 8.57 -9.84
CA LEU A 120 -5.77 9.34 -9.79
C LEU A 120 -6.37 9.44 -11.18
N GLN A 121 -7.68 9.19 -11.29
CA GLN A 121 -8.48 9.40 -12.49
C GLN A 121 -9.55 10.45 -12.22
N TRP A 122 -9.58 11.51 -13.03
CA TRP A 122 -10.63 12.51 -13.04
C TRP A 122 -11.01 12.92 -14.47
N GLY A 123 -12.20 12.60 -14.89
CA GLY A 123 -12.61 12.72 -16.30
C GLY A 123 -11.65 11.94 -17.20
N SER A 124 -11.08 12.58 -18.22
CA SER A 124 -10.08 11.98 -19.11
C SER A 124 -8.64 12.07 -18.57
N LYS A 125 -8.40 12.77 -17.46
CA LYS A 125 -7.06 12.92 -16.89
C LYS A 125 -6.73 11.71 -16.03
N ARG A 126 -5.56 11.09 -16.29
CA ARG A 126 -4.95 10.08 -15.43
C ARG A 126 -3.57 10.56 -15.00
N LEU A 127 -3.35 10.58 -13.71
CA LEU A 127 -2.10 11.04 -13.09
C LEU A 127 -1.58 9.97 -12.16
N THR A 128 -0.27 9.81 -12.10
CA THR A 128 0.39 8.84 -11.22
C THR A 128 1.58 9.48 -10.54
N ALA A 129 1.94 8.97 -9.37
CA ALA A 129 3.16 9.32 -8.68
C ALA A 129 3.67 8.10 -7.89
N LEU A 130 4.99 8.04 -7.71
CA LEU A 130 5.68 7.00 -6.97
C LEU A 130 6.47 7.62 -5.83
N SER A 131 6.21 7.18 -4.61
CA SER A 131 6.99 7.50 -3.41
C SER A 131 7.89 6.34 -3.05
N VAL A 132 9.19 6.62 -2.86
CA VAL A 132 10.19 5.61 -2.50
C VAL A 132 10.84 5.99 -1.18
N SER A 133 10.53 5.23 -0.14
CA SER A 133 11.11 5.40 1.18
C SER A 133 12.10 4.27 1.51
N ARG A 134 12.97 4.51 2.47
CA ARG A 134 13.92 3.52 2.98
C ARG A 134 13.69 3.31 4.46
N VAL A 135 13.62 2.05 4.86
CA VAL A 135 13.48 1.64 6.25
C VAL A 135 14.68 0.76 6.60
N THR A 136 15.27 1.01 7.75
CA THR A 136 16.37 0.18 8.27
C THR A 136 15.83 -0.59 9.47
N PHE A 137 15.91 -1.91 9.42
CA PHE A 137 15.63 -2.77 10.57
C PHE A 137 16.90 -3.00 11.38
N SER A 138 16.75 -3.02 12.69
CA SER A 138 17.76 -3.59 13.60
C SER A 138 17.91 -5.09 13.36
N LYS A 139 19.00 -5.68 13.84
CA LYS A 139 19.09 -7.14 13.92
C LYS A 139 18.02 -7.63 14.89
N LEU A 140 17.30 -8.67 14.51
CA LEU A 140 16.26 -9.31 15.32
C LEU A 140 16.66 -10.75 15.61
N THR A 141 16.35 -11.22 16.81
CA THR A 141 16.49 -12.64 17.14
C THR A 141 15.26 -13.42 16.66
N PRO A 142 15.39 -14.73 16.45
CA PRO A 142 14.22 -15.58 16.11
C PRO A 142 13.07 -15.44 17.10
N GLU A 143 13.38 -15.29 18.40
CA GLU A 143 12.36 -15.14 19.45
C GLU A 143 11.62 -13.81 19.34
N GLN A 144 12.32 -12.71 18.98
CA GLN A 144 11.70 -11.41 18.73
C GLN A 144 10.76 -11.47 17.52
N ILE A 145 11.19 -12.13 16.44
CA ILE A 145 10.38 -12.32 15.24
C ILE A 145 9.13 -13.14 15.58
N ALA A 146 9.29 -14.29 16.24
CA ALA A 146 8.18 -15.15 16.64
C ALA A 146 7.18 -14.42 17.55
N ALA A 147 7.67 -13.68 18.55
CA ALA A 147 6.82 -12.88 19.43
C ALA A 147 6.04 -11.80 18.68
N TYR A 148 6.63 -11.17 17.66
CA TYR A 148 5.95 -10.19 16.83
C TYR A 148 4.91 -10.86 15.93
N VAL A 149 5.26 -11.99 15.29
CA VAL A 149 4.32 -12.73 14.44
C VAL A 149 3.12 -13.26 15.23
N ALA A 150 3.33 -13.70 16.48
CA ALA A 150 2.26 -14.14 17.35
C ALA A 150 1.21 -13.06 17.68
N THR A 151 1.52 -11.78 17.44
CA THR A 151 0.54 -10.69 17.60
C THR A 151 -0.51 -10.64 16.50
N GLY A 152 -0.30 -11.31 15.38
CA GLY A 152 -1.11 -11.21 14.16
C GLY A 152 -0.84 -9.96 13.33
N GLU A 153 -0.12 -8.96 13.86
CA GLU A 153 0.15 -7.68 13.18
C GLU A 153 0.82 -7.82 11.80
N PRO A 154 1.71 -8.80 11.52
CA PRO A 154 2.33 -9.01 10.22
C PRO A 154 1.37 -9.37 9.09
N LEU A 155 0.27 -10.04 9.40
CA LEU A 155 -0.65 -10.56 8.39
C LEU A 155 -1.31 -9.42 7.60
N GLY A 156 -1.54 -9.63 6.32
CA GLY A 156 -2.16 -8.65 5.44
C GLY A 156 -1.29 -7.44 5.07
N LYS A 157 -0.03 -7.34 5.53
CA LYS A 157 0.87 -6.21 5.29
C LYS A 157 2.04 -6.60 4.40
N ALA A 158 2.36 -5.77 3.41
CA ALA A 158 3.54 -5.94 2.57
C ALA A 158 4.82 -5.97 3.41
N GLY A 159 5.68 -6.97 3.19
CA GLY A 159 6.89 -7.17 3.98
C GLY A 159 6.65 -7.65 5.40
N ALA A 160 5.43 -8.08 5.73
CA ALA A 160 5.04 -8.61 7.03
C ALA A 160 5.23 -7.63 8.21
N TYR A 161 5.08 -6.31 8.01
CA TYR A 161 5.14 -5.35 9.11
C TYR A 161 4.34 -4.06 8.87
N GLY A 162 3.95 -3.41 9.95
CA GLY A 162 3.32 -2.08 9.93
C GLY A 162 4.17 -1.05 10.69
N ILE A 163 4.54 0.06 10.01
CA ILE A 163 5.35 1.15 10.60
C ILE A 163 4.67 1.80 11.82
N GLN A 164 3.36 1.75 11.88
CA GLN A 164 2.53 2.37 12.94
C GLN A 164 2.36 1.47 14.16
N GLY A 165 2.71 0.18 14.03
CA GLY A 165 2.50 -0.83 15.04
C GLY A 165 3.76 -1.15 15.85
N ARG A 166 3.79 -2.36 16.40
CA ARG A 166 4.90 -2.85 17.23
C ARG A 166 6.22 -2.94 16.49
N ALA A 167 6.18 -3.11 15.15
CA ALA A 167 7.38 -3.12 14.32
C ALA A 167 8.18 -1.80 14.39
N ALA A 168 7.56 -0.69 14.80
CA ALA A 168 8.28 0.57 15.02
C ALA A 168 9.46 0.42 16.00
N ALA A 169 9.38 -0.51 16.96
CA ALA A 169 10.45 -0.81 17.89
C ALA A 169 11.69 -1.47 17.22
N PHE A 170 11.54 -1.98 16.01
CA PHE A 170 12.62 -2.60 15.24
C PHE A 170 13.31 -1.64 14.27
N ILE A 171 12.78 -0.43 14.12
CA ILE A 171 13.17 0.53 13.09
C ILE A 171 13.96 1.68 13.69
N PRO A 172 15.30 1.60 13.69
CA PRO A 172 16.15 2.68 14.18
C PRO A 172 16.20 3.89 13.23
N GLN A 173 15.88 3.69 11.94
CA GLN A 173 15.95 4.77 10.95
C GLN A 173 14.98 4.55 9.80
N LEU A 174 14.36 5.63 9.38
CA LEU A 174 13.65 5.74 8.11
C LEU A 174 14.09 6.99 7.35
N SER A 175 13.96 6.97 6.02
CA SER A 175 14.22 8.11 5.15
C SER A 175 13.20 8.13 4.01
N GLY A 176 12.56 9.26 3.78
CA GLY A 176 11.49 9.44 2.79
C GLY A 176 10.16 9.79 3.44
N SER A 177 9.07 9.38 2.81
CA SER A 177 7.70 9.69 3.24
C SER A 177 7.20 8.71 4.29
N TYR A 178 6.94 9.17 5.52
CA TYR A 178 6.30 8.35 6.55
C TYR A 178 4.88 7.92 6.12
N SER A 179 4.08 8.86 5.62
CA SER A 179 2.74 8.57 5.12
C SER A 179 2.76 7.64 3.90
N GLY A 180 3.82 7.71 3.07
CA GLY A 180 4.05 6.75 1.99
C GLY A 180 4.29 5.33 2.51
N ILE A 181 5.07 5.17 3.59
CA ILE A 181 5.28 3.85 4.22
C ILE A 181 3.96 3.32 4.82
N MET A 182 3.08 4.21 5.28
CA MET A 182 1.74 3.85 5.76
C MET A 182 0.78 3.42 4.65
N GLY A 183 1.10 3.71 3.38
CA GLY A 183 0.31 3.32 2.22
C GLY A 183 -0.32 4.46 1.42
N LEU A 184 -0.20 5.72 1.84
CA LEU A 184 -0.67 6.89 1.09
C LEU A 184 0.31 8.06 1.23
N PRO A 185 1.19 8.30 0.26
CA PRO A 185 2.15 9.41 0.31
C PRO A 185 1.43 10.75 0.12
N LEU A 186 1.21 11.47 1.22
CA LEU A 186 0.38 12.68 1.25
C LEU A 186 0.92 13.81 0.37
N TYR A 187 2.25 13.96 0.29
CA TYR A 187 2.84 14.98 -0.58
C TYR A 187 2.48 14.75 -2.04
N GLU A 188 2.74 13.56 -2.56
CA GLU A 188 2.45 13.16 -3.94
C GLU A 188 0.93 13.19 -4.20
N THR A 189 0.13 12.70 -3.25
CA THR A 189 -1.33 12.72 -3.33
C THR A 189 -1.87 14.14 -3.45
N ALA A 190 -1.36 15.07 -2.64
CA ALA A 190 -1.75 16.48 -2.71
C ALA A 190 -1.38 17.11 -4.07
N GLN A 191 -0.21 16.78 -4.64
CA GLN A 191 0.18 17.27 -5.96
C GLN A 191 -0.79 16.77 -7.05
N LEU A 192 -1.18 15.48 -7.01
CA LEU A 192 -2.14 14.94 -7.97
C LEU A 192 -3.51 15.61 -7.84
N LEU A 193 -3.99 15.82 -6.62
CA LEU A 193 -5.28 16.48 -6.36
C LEU A 193 -5.28 17.93 -6.85
N ARG A 194 -4.21 18.70 -6.57
CA ARG A 194 -4.07 20.07 -7.08
C ARG A 194 -4.06 20.13 -8.61
N ALA A 195 -3.40 19.17 -9.28
CA ALA A 195 -3.33 19.10 -10.74
C ALA A 195 -4.70 18.87 -11.41
N VAL A 196 -5.70 18.39 -10.66
CA VAL A 196 -7.08 18.23 -11.12
C VAL A 196 -8.05 19.25 -10.51
N GLY A 197 -7.52 20.28 -9.83
CA GLY A 197 -8.28 21.45 -9.37
C GLY A 197 -8.83 21.35 -7.95
N PHE A 198 -8.36 20.40 -7.13
CA PHE A 198 -8.71 20.36 -5.72
C PHE A 198 -7.81 21.29 -4.88
N GLY A 199 -8.43 22.10 -4.04
CA GLY A 199 -7.73 22.95 -3.07
C GLY A 199 -7.34 22.16 -1.82
N VAL A 200 -6.14 21.55 -1.83
CA VAL A 200 -5.55 20.79 -0.71
C VAL A 200 -4.16 21.30 -0.40
#